data_41479235df3a3c3e0e905c1f0e793185
#
_entry.id   41479235df3a3c3e0e905c1f0e793185
#
_cell.length_a   1.000
_cell.length_b   1.000
_cell.length_c   1.000
_cell.angle_alpha   90.00
_cell.angle_beta   90.00
_cell.angle_gamma   90.00
#
_symmetry.space_group_name_H-M   'P 1'
#
loop_
_entity.id
_entity.type
_entity.pdbx_description
1 polymer ?
#
loop_
_entity_poly.entity_id
_entity_poly.type
_entity_poly.pdbx_seq_one_letter_code
_entity_poly.pdbx_strand_id
1 'polypeptide(L)'
;MLSFNVCLFGGSLSLTCVNKLEPGQAPFENAEIFSPPDTPEASAKLSSPRAYTLSLSPHIIYSRSRLLPTLLSSKVYRQLEFQAVGSWWVYKPSTGVDAGDNTASNASHLYRVPSSREDVFADDLISMKSKRTLMKFLRHIGKPQQDSEGQEDDMSMSFPEYLSSSFQVPVELHEPLLSLSLSQASPQQTSADYAVPRIQRHLASIGVFGPGFGSLLAKWGGGSELSQVGCRALAVGGGVYVLNSGIESITNPSESISGEDVRMQVKLSNGESIQTKLVVGSHWDLPAQAQKTQPSCDKVARSITVVSSPLESLFPVTAEGGPIPAGAVVVIPGSSLDQAEDSAPVYLLIHSSDTGECPIGQSKFRIFHSTPPPMAHMMNIYLSNLIYIACTIIDENYNLIMSHIPFEICVWLILFQLANPRVLGIVYGSVSLSGSEGYALLETAINRLLQSVSEANAKVLWSLRYTQLGRTSTIPDAVEALKSSSPSDSVICFPPSSLDHAFDDQLLDMIKGAWKTVMGEDAIDEEFMNFEDREGASDE
;
A
#
# COMPACT_ATOMS: atom_id res chain seq x y z
N MET A 1 -28.34 -5.91 -0.12
CA MET A 1 -27.33 -6.94 0.21
C MET A 1 -26.09 -6.58 -0.59
N LEU A 2 -25.09 -5.99 0.03
CA LEU A 2 -23.84 -5.61 -0.63
C LEU A 2 -22.96 -6.86 -0.61
N SER A 3 -22.81 -7.55 -1.74
CA SER A 3 -21.83 -8.61 -1.88
C SER A 3 -20.52 -7.97 -2.32
N PHE A 4 -19.74 -7.48 -1.38
CA PHE A 4 -18.34 -7.27 -1.64
C PHE A 4 -17.68 -8.64 -1.56
N ASN A 5 -17.37 -9.28 -2.69
CA ASN A 5 -16.34 -10.29 -2.73
C ASN A 5 -15.00 -9.59 -2.53
N VAL A 6 -14.81 -9.09 -1.32
CA VAL A 6 -13.47 -8.84 -0.84
C VAL A 6 -12.89 -10.22 -0.66
N CYS A 7 -12.02 -10.63 -1.56
CA CYS A 7 -11.10 -11.71 -1.29
C CYS A 7 -10.26 -11.28 -0.10
N LEU A 8 -10.72 -11.59 1.11
CA LEU A 8 -9.94 -11.52 2.32
C LEU A 8 -8.86 -12.58 2.19
N PHE A 9 -7.68 -12.15 1.79
CA PHE A 9 -6.49 -12.97 1.76
C PHE A 9 -5.92 -13.11 3.17
N GLY A 10 -6.71 -13.73 4.04
CA GLY A 10 -6.26 -14.28 5.29
C GLY A 10 -6.29 -15.80 5.20
N GLY A 11 -5.36 -16.37 4.45
CA GLY A 11 -5.26 -17.81 4.26
C GLY A 11 -4.53 -18.08 2.95
N SER A 12 -3.61 -19.03 2.95
CA SER A 12 -2.76 -19.36 1.83
C SER A 12 -3.48 -19.22 0.49
N LEU A 13 -3.21 -18.13 -0.23
CA LEU A 13 -3.48 -18.05 -1.66
C LEU A 13 -2.74 -19.24 -2.27
N SER A 14 -3.49 -20.27 -2.63
CA SER A 14 -2.92 -21.28 -3.48
C SER A 14 -2.67 -20.59 -4.81
N LEU A 15 -1.39 -20.34 -5.15
CA LEU A 15 -0.95 -19.92 -6.48
C LEU A 15 -1.62 -20.70 -7.60
N THR A 16 -1.95 -21.96 -7.33
CA THR A 16 -2.75 -22.82 -8.18
C THR A 16 -4.14 -22.27 -8.50
N CYS A 17 -4.72 -21.42 -7.66
CA CYS A 17 -6.02 -20.82 -7.96
C CYS A 17 -5.89 -19.64 -8.94
N VAL A 18 -4.91 -18.74 -8.74
CA VAL A 18 -4.69 -17.60 -9.64
C VAL A 18 -4.32 -18.05 -11.05
N ASN A 19 -3.45 -19.04 -11.17
CA ASN A 19 -2.98 -19.55 -12.46
C ASN A 19 -3.94 -20.54 -13.15
N LYS A 20 -5.07 -20.89 -12.53
CA LYS A 20 -6.13 -21.70 -13.14
C LYS A 20 -7.25 -20.91 -13.78
N LEU A 21 -7.31 -19.61 -13.49
CA LEU A 21 -8.29 -18.71 -14.08
C LEU A 21 -7.84 -18.35 -15.50
N GLU A 22 -8.81 -18.23 -16.40
CA GLU A 22 -8.55 -17.70 -17.75
C GLU A 22 -8.07 -16.25 -17.65
N PRO A 23 -7.18 -15.79 -18.55
CA PRO A 23 -6.70 -14.42 -18.55
C PRO A 23 -7.85 -13.41 -18.56
N GLY A 24 -7.80 -12.44 -17.67
CA GLY A 24 -8.84 -11.41 -17.53
C GLY A 24 -10.05 -11.79 -16.67
N GLN A 25 -10.09 -12.98 -16.07
CA GLN A 25 -11.15 -13.37 -15.13
C GLN A 25 -10.89 -12.90 -13.68
N ALA A 26 -9.69 -12.43 -13.39
CA ALA A 26 -9.31 -11.92 -12.09
C ALA A 26 -8.40 -10.69 -12.22
N PRO A 27 -8.31 -9.84 -11.19
CA PRO A 27 -7.42 -8.67 -11.21
C PRO A 27 -5.92 -9.04 -11.16
N PHE A 28 -5.60 -10.32 -11.03
CA PHE A 28 -4.21 -10.81 -10.95
C PHE A 28 -4.05 -12.02 -11.87
N GLU A 29 -2.91 -12.07 -12.58
CA GLU A 29 -2.54 -13.18 -13.46
C GLU A 29 -1.04 -13.46 -13.42
N ASN A 30 -0.62 -14.63 -13.97
CA ASN A 30 0.78 -15.01 -14.15
C ASN A 30 1.61 -14.95 -12.86
N ALA A 31 1.08 -15.50 -11.77
CA ALA A 31 1.77 -15.50 -10.49
C ALA A 31 2.89 -16.56 -10.43
N GLU A 32 4.10 -16.10 -10.08
CA GLU A 32 5.31 -16.93 -9.97
C GLU A 32 5.97 -16.75 -8.61
N ILE A 33 6.37 -17.84 -7.96
CA ILE A 33 7.17 -17.79 -6.73
C ILE A 33 8.63 -18.08 -7.06
N PHE A 34 9.49 -17.24 -6.52
CA PHE A 34 10.92 -17.47 -6.49
C PHE A 34 11.36 -17.65 -5.03
N SER A 35 12.09 -18.74 -4.78
CA SER A 35 12.80 -18.97 -3.53
C SER A 35 14.23 -19.37 -3.88
N PRO A 36 15.24 -18.66 -3.35
CA PRO A 36 16.62 -19.08 -3.58
C PRO A 36 16.83 -20.49 -3.01
N PRO A 37 17.72 -21.30 -3.62
CA PRO A 37 18.02 -22.63 -3.12
C PRO A 37 18.54 -22.58 -1.68
N ASP A 38 18.06 -23.51 -0.85
CA ASP A 38 18.52 -23.68 0.53
C ASP A 38 20.03 -24.00 0.54
N THR A 39 20.84 -23.00 0.88
CA THR A 39 22.26 -23.22 1.13
C THR A 39 22.48 -23.42 2.62
N PRO A 40 23.36 -24.38 3.04
CA PRO A 40 23.64 -24.63 4.46
C PRO A 40 24.11 -23.40 5.25
N GLU A 41 24.63 -22.40 4.54
CA GLU A 41 25.13 -21.14 5.08
C GLU A 41 24.05 -20.04 5.22
N ALA A 42 22.83 -20.27 4.77
CA ALA A 42 21.75 -19.31 4.89
C ALA A 42 21.30 -19.19 6.34
N SER A 43 21.88 -18.23 7.08
CA SER A 43 21.58 -17.96 8.49
C SER A 43 20.15 -17.41 8.71
N ALA A 44 19.51 -16.87 7.67
CA ALA A 44 18.16 -16.34 7.73
C ALA A 44 17.18 -17.30 7.05
N LYS A 45 16.23 -17.84 7.81
CA LYS A 45 15.12 -18.67 7.31
C LYS A 45 13.80 -17.92 7.47
N LEU A 46 12.88 -18.15 6.54
CA LEU A 46 11.51 -17.66 6.67
C LEU A 46 10.84 -18.25 7.92
N SER A 47 10.01 -17.48 8.56
CA SER A 47 9.11 -17.93 9.62
C SER A 47 7.96 -18.76 9.05
N SER A 48 7.05 -19.25 9.92
CA SER A 48 5.83 -19.91 9.47
C SER A 48 5.03 -18.99 8.52
N PRO A 49 4.41 -19.49 7.45
CA PRO A 49 3.59 -18.68 6.53
C PRO A 49 2.51 -17.85 7.22
N ARG A 50 1.98 -18.31 8.35
CA ARG A 50 0.97 -17.59 9.16
C ARG A 50 1.51 -16.33 9.83
N ALA A 51 2.82 -16.15 9.87
CA ALA A 51 3.47 -14.97 10.45
C ALA A 51 3.58 -13.80 9.47
N TYR A 52 3.10 -13.96 8.25
CA TYR A 52 3.14 -12.94 7.20
C TYR A 52 1.73 -12.58 6.76
N THR A 53 1.47 -11.28 6.64
CA THR A 53 0.24 -10.73 6.07
C THR A 53 0.64 -9.80 4.92
N LEU A 54 0.54 -10.30 3.68
CA LEU A 54 1.07 -9.62 2.50
C LEU A 54 -0.07 -9.03 1.67
N SER A 55 0.09 -7.80 1.20
CA SER A 55 -0.88 -7.13 0.34
C SER A 55 -0.53 -7.32 -1.14
N LEU A 56 -1.48 -7.78 -1.97
CA LEU A 56 -1.29 -7.85 -3.43
C LEU A 56 -1.40 -6.47 -4.10
N SER A 57 -2.01 -5.48 -3.46
CA SER A 57 -2.14 -4.13 -3.97
C SER A 57 -1.90 -3.12 -2.84
N PRO A 58 -0.63 -2.93 -2.43
CA PRO A 58 -0.30 -2.00 -1.37
C PRO A 58 -0.50 -0.55 -1.87
N HIS A 59 -1.08 0.28 -1.02
CA HIS A 59 -1.30 1.70 -1.29
C HIS A 59 -0.84 2.54 -0.10
N ILE A 60 -0.23 3.68 -0.38
CA ILE A 60 -0.06 4.73 0.61
C ILE A 60 -1.34 5.57 0.70
N ILE A 61 -1.64 6.08 1.88
CA ILE A 61 -2.78 6.96 2.13
C ILE A 61 -2.24 8.33 2.48
N TYR A 62 -2.44 9.32 1.62
CA TYR A 62 -2.03 10.68 1.93
C TYR A 62 -2.83 11.25 3.11
N SER A 63 -2.17 12.05 3.95
CA SER A 63 -2.82 12.70 5.11
C SER A 63 -3.96 13.63 4.69
N ARG A 64 -3.97 14.09 3.44
CA ARG A 64 -5.07 14.86 2.82
C ARG A 64 -6.05 14.02 2.02
N SER A 65 -5.98 12.68 2.11
CA SER A 65 -6.98 11.80 1.50
C SER A 65 -8.33 11.97 2.17
N ARG A 66 -9.38 11.98 1.37
CA ARG A 66 -10.78 11.99 1.84
C ARG A 66 -11.18 10.71 2.57
N LEU A 67 -10.40 9.65 2.43
CA LEU A 67 -10.60 8.40 3.18
C LEU A 67 -10.54 8.65 4.70
N LEU A 68 -9.58 9.43 5.19
CA LEU A 68 -9.39 9.63 6.63
C LEU A 68 -10.58 10.33 7.31
N PRO A 69 -11.13 11.45 6.79
CA PRO A 69 -12.38 12.01 7.30
C PRO A 69 -13.55 11.02 7.24
N THR A 70 -13.63 10.20 6.18
CA THR A 70 -14.68 9.17 6.03
C THR A 70 -14.57 8.09 7.11
N LEU A 71 -13.35 7.67 7.45
CA LEU A 71 -13.12 6.74 8.55
C LEU A 71 -13.49 7.34 9.91
N LEU A 72 -13.29 8.65 10.10
CA LEU A 72 -13.69 9.35 11.32
C LEU A 72 -15.20 9.45 11.45
N SER A 73 -15.92 9.87 10.40
CA SER A 73 -17.39 10.00 10.43
C SER A 73 -18.08 8.65 10.62
N SER A 74 -17.54 7.60 10.02
CA SER A 74 -18.06 6.23 10.17
C SER A 74 -17.63 5.54 11.47
N LYS A 75 -16.83 6.20 12.33
CA LYS A 75 -16.32 5.65 13.60
C LYS A 75 -15.43 4.41 13.48
N VAL A 76 -15.21 3.90 12.25
CA VAL A 76 -14.44 2.66 12.02
C VAL A 76 -12.93 2.84 12.26
N TYR A 77 -12.42 4.06 12.32
CA TYR A 77 -11.02 4.35 12.64
C TYR A 77 -10.55 3.71 13.94
N ARG A 78 -11.45 3.50 14.92
CA ARG A 78 -11.15 2.85 16.23
C ARG A 78 -10.63 1.42 16.08
N GLN A 79 -10.88 0.78 14.95
CA GLN A 79 -10.50 -0.61 14.66
C GLN A 79 -9.33 -0.70 13.69
N LEU A 80 -8.71 0.43 13.34
CA LEU A 80 -7.61 0.54 12.38
C LEU A 80 -6.39 1.16 13.04
N GLU A 81 -5.23 0.61 12.70
CA GLU A 81 -3.95 1.19 13.08
C GLU A 81 -3.21 1.66 11.83
N PHE A 82 -2.50 2.79 11.95
CA PHE A 82 -1.75 3.36 10.85
C PHE A 82 -0.29 3.57 11.24
N GLN A 83 0.60 3.46 10.24
CA GLN A 83 2.03 3.72 10.36
C GLN A 83 2.46 4.80 9.37
N ALA A 84 3.45 5.61 9.75
CA ALA A 84 3.95 6.68 8.90
C ALA A 84 4.82 6.15 7.75
N VAL A 85 4.66 6.77 6.56
CA VAL A 85 5.61 6.67 5.45
C VAL A 85 6.47 7.93 5.46
N GLY A 86 7.75 7.78 5.81
CA GLY A 86 8.58 8.93 6.17
C GLY A 86 9.50 9.45 5.07
N SER A 87 9.97 8.60 4.17
CA SER A 87 11.06 9.00 3.27
C SER A 87 10.81 8.58 1.84
N TRP A 88 11.17 9.47 0.92
CA TRP A 88 11.27 9.24 -0.51
C TRP A 88 12.74 9.20 -0.92
N TRP A 89 13.10 8.21 -1.70
CA TRP A 89 14.46 7.99 -2.18
C TRP A 89 14.44 7.82 -3.70
N VAL A 90 15.42 8.40 -4.37
CA VAL A 90 15.64 8.22 -5.82
C VAL A 90 17.02 7.61 -6.01
N TYR A 91 17.08 6.52 -6.76
CA TYR A 91 18.34 5.89 -7.13
C TYR A 91 19.09 6.77 -8.15
N LYS A 92 20.36 7.04 -7.88
CA LYS A 92 21.27 7.73 -8.79
C LYS A 92 22.43 6.80 -9.13
N PRO A 93 22.66 6.47 -10.42
CA PRO A 93 23.83 5.68 -10.79
C PRO A 93 25.12 6.45 -10.48
N SER A 94 26.17 5.74 -10.06
CA SER A 94 27.47 6.36 -9.87
C SER A 94 28.02 6.77 -11.24
N THR A 95 28.15 8.07 -11.47
CA THR A 95 28.88 8.61 -12.64
C THR A 95 30.36 8.44 -12.35
N GLY A 96 31.01 7.49 -13.02
CA GLY A 96 32.42 7.11 -12.81
C GLY A 96 33.46 8.18 -13.21
N VAL A 97 33.33 9.42 -12.75
CA VAL A 97 34.23 10.54 -13.10
C VAL A 97 35.17 10.96 -11.97
N ASP A 98 35.11 10.33 -10.80
CA ASP A 98 36.09 10.57 -9.73
C ASP A 98 37.14 9.43 -9.62
N ALA A 99 37.83 9.18 -10.74
CA ALA A 99 39.02 8.31 -10.78
C ALA A 99 40.27 9.05 -10.25
N GLY A 100 40.25 9.54 -9.00
CA GLY A 100 41.36 10.30 -8.46
C GLY A 100 41.73 10.07 -7.02
N ASP A 101 40.89 9.42 -6.24
CA ASP A 101 41.22 9.13 -4.82
C ASP A 101 40.91 7.67 -4.49
N ASN A 102 41.95 6.91 -4.10
CA ASN A 102 41.92 5.48 -3.81
C ASN A 102 41.19 5.10 -2.48
N THR A 103 40.29 5.93 -2.03
CA THR A 103 39.30 5.59 -1.00
C THR A 103 37.95 5.43 -1.66
N ALA A 104 37.79 4.33 -2.44
CA ALA A 104 36.50 3.93 -2.98
C ALA A 104 35.55 3.55 -1.84
N SER A 105 34.95 4.54 -1.19
CA SER A 105 33.69 4.35 -0.52
C SER A 105 32.66 4.09 -1.62
N ASN A 106 32.06 2.90 -1.65
CA ASN A 106 30.83 2.64 -2.39
C ASN A 106 29.76 3.58 -1.80
N ALA A 107 29.77 4.83 -2.27
CA ALA A 107 28.83 5.85 -1.82
C ALA A 107 27.42 5.36 -2.15
N SER A 108 26.55 5.41 -1.17
CA SER A 108 25.14 5.09 -1.31
C SER A 108 24.57 5.80 -2.55
N HIS A 109 24.06 5.02 -3.50
CA HIS A 109 23.44 5.54 -4.72
C HIS A 109 21.99 6.01 -4.51
N LEU A 110 21.51 6.08 -3.26
CA LEU A 110 20.18 6.53 -2.92
C LEU A 110 20.21 7.98 -2.47
N TYR A 111 19.54 8.85 -3.24
CA TYR A 111 19.32 10.24 -2.89
C TYR A 111 18.00 10.40 -2.17
N ARG A 112 18.03 10.91 -0.93
CA ARG A 112 16.80 11.23 -0.19
C ARG A 112 16.19 12.51 -0.73
N VAL A 113 14.93 12.44 -1.16
CA VAL A 113 14.18 13.62 -1.60
C VAL A 113 13.86 14.48 -0.38
N PRO A 114 14.23 15.78 -0.38
CA PRO A 114 13.92 16.67 0.74
C PRO A 114 12.41 16.75 1.02
N SER A 115 12.03 16.60 2.28
CA SER A 115 10.63 16.63 2.72
C SER A 115 10.21 17.99 3.31
N SER A 116 11.16 18.86 3.57
CA SER A 116 10.92 20.19 4.13
C SER A 116 11.74 21.26 3.42
N ARG A 117 11.37 22.53 3.67
CA ARG A 117 12.16 23.64 3.17
C ARG A 117 13.56 23.66 3.77
N GLU A 118 13.67 23.31 5.04
CA GLU A 118 14.92 23.21 5.78
C GLU A 118 15.83 22.17 5.16
N ASP A 119 15.28 20.98 4.81
CA ASP A 119 16.02 19.92 4.11
C ASP A 119 16.58 20.42 2.77
N VAL A 120 15.78 21.14 1.98
CA VAL A 120 16.24 21.71 0.70
C VAL A 120 17.41 22.68 0.92
N PHE A 121 17.35 23.53 1.94
CA PHE A 121 18.42 24.48 2.21
C PHE A 121 19.66 23.83 2.81
N ALA A 122 19.49 22.76 3.58
CA ALA A 122 20.58 21.98 4.18
C ALA A 122 21.29 21.04 3.17
N ASP A 123 20.65 20.73 2.03
CA ASP A 123 21.23 19.84 1.02
C ASP A 123 22.35 20.54 0.24
N ASP A 124 23.59 20.16 0.48
CA ASP A 124 24.78 20.71 -0.18
C ASP A 124 24.93 20.25 -1.65
N LEU A 125 24.21 19.20 -2.06
CA LEU A 125 24.23 18.70 -3.45
C LEU A 125 23.44 19.61 -4.39
N ILE A 126 22.52 20.42 -3.87
CA ILE A 126 21.70 21.34 -4.66
C ILE A 126 22.35 22.74 -4.65
N SER A 127 22.68 23.26 -5.84
CA SER A 127 23.24 24.60 -5.96
C SER A 127 22.27 25.68 -5.47
N MET A 128 22.78 26.83 -4.98
CA MET A 128 21.92 27.95 -4.54
C MET A 128 21.01 28.48 -5.66
N LYS A 129 21.43 28.37 -6.93
CA LYS A 129 20.60 28.73 -8.08
C LYS A 129 19.46 27.75 -8.25
N SER A 130 19.75 26.44 -8.18
CA SER A 130 18.75 25.35 -8.28
C SER A 130 17.74 25.44 -7.13
N LYS A 131 18.19 25.72 -5.89
CA LYS A 131 17.32 25.96 -4.72
C LYS A 131 16.31 27.08 -4.96
N ARG A 132 16.76 28.20 -5.54
CA ARG A 132 15.87 29.35 -5.85
C ARG A 132 14.83 29.00 -6.90
N THR A 133 15.24 28.29 -7.95
CA THR A 133 14.37 27.87 -9.03
C THR A 133 13.32 26.87 -8.54
N LEU A 134 13.76 25.88 -7.76
CA LEU A 134 12.87 24.92 -7.09
C LEU A 134 11.85 25.62 -6.20
N MET A 135 12.28 26.58 -5.38
CA MET A 135 11.36 27.34 -4.52
C MET A 135 10.38 28.21 -5.30
N LYS A 136 10.76 28.69 -6.51
CA LYS A 136 9.82 29.39 -7.39
C LYS A 136 8.72 28.44 -7.88
N PHE A 137 9.10 27.27 -8.35
CA PHE A 137 8.16 26.21 -8.77
C PHE A 137 7.23 25.79 -7.62
N LEU A 138 7.80 25.42 -6.46
CA LEU A 138 7.01 24.98 -5.29
C LEU A 138 6.02 26.04 -4.80
N ARG A 139 6.40 27.32 -4.86
CA ARG A 139 5.51 28.43 -4.52
C ARG A 139 4.39 28.59 -5.54
N HIS A 140 4.67 28.36 -6.83
CA HIS A 140 3.67 28.44 -7.89
C HIS A 140 2.61 27.35 -7.68
N ILE A 141 3.01 26.10 -7.54
CA ILE A 141 2.08 24.99 -7.35
C ILE A 141 1.37 25.03 -5.98
N GLY A 142 1.92 25.70 -4.97
CA GLY A 142 1.30 25.85 -3.64
C GLY A 142 0.18 26.90 -3.56
N LYS A 143 -0.05 27.68 -4.63
CA LYS A 143 -1.13 28.67 -4.66
C LYS A 143 -2.47 28.00 -5.00
N PRO A 144 -3.60 28.46 -4.41
CA PRO A 144 -4.92 28.04 -4.88
C PRO A 144 -5.11 28.44 -6.35
N GLN A 145 -5.67 27.54 -7.16
CA GLN A 145 -5.92 27.76 -8.60
C GLN A 145 -6.80 29.01 -8.91
N GLN A 146 -7.51 29.54 -7.94
CA GLN A 146 -8.41 30.71 -8.12
C GLN A 146 -7.70 32.04 -8.33
N ASP A 147 -6.39 32.13 -8.04
CA ASP A 147 -5.62 33.39 -8.16
C ASP A 147 -4.80 33.48 -9.46
N SER A 148 -4.97 32.56 -10.38
CA SER A 148 -4.22 32.52 -11.64
C SER A 148 -4.98 33.18 -12.79
N GLU A 149 -5.43 34.42 -12.61
CA GLU A 149 -5.89 35.23 -13.74
C GLU A 149 -4.69 35.64 -14.60
N GLY A 150 -4.47 34.96 -15.73
CA GLY A 150 -3.68 35.53 -16.83
C GLY A 150 -2.58 34.71 -17.48
N GLN A 151 -2.26 33.51 -17.06
CA GLN A 151 -1.40 32.59 -17.82
C GLN A 151 -2.00 31.18 -17.81
N GLU A 152 -2.63 30.80 -18.91
CA GLU A 152 -2.90 29.38 -19.18
C GLU A 152 -1.55 28.72 -19.48
N ASP A 153 -0.91 28.19 -18.43
CA ASP A 153 0.24 27.31 -18.62
C ASP A 153 -0.24 26.09 -19.41
N ASP A 154 0.44 25.73 -20.47
CA ASP A 154 0.14 24.51 -21.23
C ASP A 154 0.52 23.28 -20.40
N MET A 155 -0.44 22.82 -19.60
CA MET A 155 -0.28 21.67 -18.72
C MET A 155 -0.32 20.33 -19.47
N SER A 156 -0.59 20.34 -20.79
CA SER A 156 -0.65 19.12 -21.60
C SER A 156 0.75 18.61 -21.99
N MET A 157 1.78 19.45 -21.91
CA MET A 157 3.15 19.07 -22.20
C MET A 157 3.71 18.08 -21.17
N SER A 158 4.81 17.40 -21.52
CA SER A 158 5.49 16.51 -20.58
C SER A 158 5.98 17.26 -19.34
N PHE A 159 5.94 16.62 -18.19
CA PHE A 159 6.34 17.27 -16.94
C PHE A 159 7.81 17.75 -16.92
N PRO A 160 8.80 17.00 -17.45
CA PRO A 160 10.17 17.51 -17.59
C PRO A 160 10.27 18.75 -18.48
N GLU A 161 9.50 18.81 -19.57
CA GLU A 161 9.45 19.97 -20.44
C GLU A 161 8.80 21.18 -19.76
N TYR A 162 7.71 20.97 -19.03
CA TYR A 162 7.06 21.99 -18.21
C TYR A 162 8.01 22.58 -17.15
N LEU A 163 8.78 21.74 -16.46
CA LEU A 163 9.79 22.17 -15.49
C LEU A 163 10.89 23.01 -16.14
N SER A 164 11.33 22.62 -17.32
CA SER A 164 12.42 23.31 -18.04
C SER A 164 11.97 24.62 -18.66
N SER A 165 10.83 24.63 -19.36
CA SER A 165 10.34 25.78 -20.12
C SER A 165 9.75 26.87 -19.22
N SER A 166 8.84 26.52 -18.32
CA SER A 166 8.11 27.50 -17.50
C SER A 166 8.89 27.95 -16.26
N PHE A 167 9.72 27.09 -15.68
CA PHE A 167 10.41 27.37 -14.41
C PHE A 167 11.93 27.36 -14.50
N GLN A 168 12.51 26.82 -15.56
CA GLN A 168 13.96 26.62 -15.69
C GLN A 168 14.54 25.78 -14.55
N VAL A 169 13.79 24.77 -14.10
CA VAL A 169 14.25 23.83 -13.09
C VAL A 169 15.36 22.97 -13.69
N PRO A 170 16.53 22.87 -13.04
CA PRO A 170 17.64 22.05 -13.53
C PRO A 170 17.27 20.56 -13.63
N VAL A 171 17.83 19.87 -14.63
CA VAL A 171 17.52 18.47 -14.96
C VAL A 171 17.77 17.52 -13.77
N GLU A 172 18.76 17.80 -12.95
CA GLU A 172 19.07 17.00 -11.74
C GLU A 172 17.92 16.94 -10.70
N LEU A 173 16.96 17.87 -10.79
CA LEU A 173 15.76 17.92 -9.91
C LEU A 173 14.52 17.33 -10.56
N HIS A 174 14.55 16.98 -11.86
CA HIS A 174 13.38 16.45 -12.57
C HIS A 174 12.95 15.09 -11.98
N GLU A 175 13.88 14.14 -11.86
CA GLU A 175 13.60 12.82 -11.31
C GLU A 175 13.09 12.86 -9.85
N PRO A 176 13.72 13.63 -8.92
CA PRO A 176 13.16 13.80 -7.58
C PRO A 176 11.74 14.36 -7.57
N LEU A 177 11.44 15.36 -8.40
CA LEU A 177 10.09 15.94 -8.48
C LEU A 177 9.10 14.97 -9.13
N LEU A 178 9.49 14.29 -10.21
CA LEU A 178 8.68 13.29 -10.86
C LEU A 178 8.32 12.14 -9.92
N SER A 179 9.27 11.70 -9.07
CA SER A 179 9.06 10.64 -8.09
C SER A 179 7.90 10.92 -7.12
N LEU A 180 7.66 12.20 -6.80
CA LEU A 180 6.57 12.63 -5.91
C LEU A 180 5.18 12.51 -6.56
N SER A 181 5.11 12.48 -7.89
CA SER A 181 3.85 12.29 -8.63
C SER A 181 3.34 10.84 -8.58
N LEU A 182 4.23 9.88 -8.26
CA LEU A 182 3.99 8.44 -8.34
C LEU A 182 3.53 7.98 -9.75
N SER A 183 3.93 8.72 -10.80
CA SER A 183 3.61 8.33 -12.17
C SER A 183 4.29 7.04 -12.55
N GLN A 184 3.53 6.09 -13.06
CA GLN A 184 4.03 4.82 -13.58
C GLN A 184 4.37 4.88 -15.07
N ALA A 185 4.10 6.00 -15.73
CA ALA A 185 4.49 6.27 -17.10
C ALA A 185 5.96 6.75 -17.17
N SER A 186 6.53 6.73 -18.37
CA SER A 186 7.85 7.31 -18.60
C SER A 186 7.85 8.83 -18.33
N PRO A 187 9.03 9.44 -18.10
CA PRO A 187 9.13 10.88 -17.87
C PRO A 187 8.46 11.72 -18.96
N GLN A 188 8.66 11.36 -20.25
CA GLN A 188 8.11 12.10 -21.39
C GLN A 188 6.60 11.86 -21.59
N GLN A 189 6.08 10.73 -21.12
CA GLN A 189 4.65 10.41 -21.18
C GLN A 189 3.87 10.95 -19.97
N THR A 190 4.56 11.39 -18.92
CA THR A 190 3.94 11.99 -17.75
C THR A 190 3.70 13.46 -18.02
N SER A 191 2.44 13.85 -18.22
CA SER A 191 2.04 15.24 -18.46
C SER A 191 2.06 16.08 -17.18
N ALA A 192 2.14 17.40 -17.33
CA ALA A 192 2.12 18.30 -16.18
C ALA A 192 0.75 18.32 -15.47
N ASP A 193 -0.35 18.16 -16.21
CA ASP A 193 -1.70 18.07 -15.64
C ASP A 193 -1.90 16.82 -14.76
N TYR A 194 -1.15 15.75 -15.04
CA TYR A 194 -1.10 14.56 -14.20
C TYR A 194 -0.20 14.76 -12.96
N ALA A 195 1.02 15.29 -13.18
CA ALA A 195 2.04 15.33 -12.14
C ALA A 195 1.80 16.43 -11.09
N VAL A 196 1.44 17.64 -11.52
CA VAL A 196 1.33 18.81 -10.64
C VAL A 196 0.29 18.63 -9.53
N PRO A 197 -0.96 18.20 -9.77
CA PRO A 197 -1.93 17.98 -8.70
C PRO A 197 -1.50 16.91 -7.70
N ARG A 198 -0.78 15.88 -8.17
CA ARG A 198 -0.27 14.81 -7.29
C ARG A 198 0.86 15.31 -6.40
N ILE A 199 1.78 16.10 -6.95
CA ILE A 199 2.85 16.75 -6.17
C ILE A 199 2.26 17.75 -5.17
N GLN A 200 1.26 18.53 -5.56
CA GLN A 200 0.53 19.42 -4.65
C GLN A 200 -0.08 18.64 -3.48
N ARG A 201 -0.77 17.51 -3.77
CA ARG A 201 -1.35 16.64 -2.76
C ARG A 201 -0.28 16.09 -1.82
N HIS A 202 0.84 15.61 -2.35
CA HIS A 202 1.98 15.13 -1.56
C HIS A 202 2.48 16.22 -0.61
N LEU A 203 2.81 17.40 -1.12
CA LEU A 203 3.35 18.52 -0.34
C LEU A 203 2.35 19.05 0.70
N ALA A 204 1.06 19.18 0.34
CA ALA A 204 0.01 19.62 1.25
C ALA A 204 -0.27 18.61 2.37
N SER A 205 0.12 17.36 2.18
CA SER A 205 -0.05 16.28 3.16
C SER A 205 1.05 16.25 4.21
N ILE A 206 2.24 16.79 3.90
CA ILE A 206 3.36 16.81 4.85
C ILE A 206 3.01 17.68 6.06
N GLY A 207 3.25 17.15 7.26
CA GLY A 207 3.05 17.87 8.51
C GLY A 207 1.62 17.89 9.06
N VAL A 208 0.65 17.23 8.42
CA VAL A 208 -0.75 17.20 8.90
C VAL A 208 -0.88 16.44 10.21
N PHE A 209 -0.23 15.29 10.35
CA PHE A 209 -0.24 14.45 11.56
C PHE A 209 1.08 14.47 12.33
N GLY A 210 1.97 15.36 11.99
CA GLY A 210 3.28 15.51 12.61
C GLY A 210 4.36 15.83 11.58
N PRO A 211 5.49 16.37 12.03
CA PRO A 211 6.53 16.83 11.13
C PRO A 211 7.18 15.66 10.35
N GLY A 212 7.54 15.92 9.10
CA GLY A 212 8.42 15.08 8.29
C GLY A 212 7.76 13.93 7.54
N PHE A 213 6.44 13.71 7.64
CA PHE A 213 5.75 12.73 6.81
C PHE A 213 4.39 13.27 6.32
N GLY A 214 3.93 12.74 5.18
CA GLY A 214 2.70 13.17 4.53
C GLY A 214 1.78 12.01 4.13
N SER A 215 2.16 10.77 4.40
CA SER A 215 1.37 9.59 4.04
C SER A 215 1.48 8.50 5.10
N LEU A 216 0.51 7.61 5.07
CA LEU A 216 0.28 6.54 6.03
C LEU A 216 0.13 5.20 5.32
N LEU A 217 0.38 4.12 6.04
CA LEU A 217 0.05 2.74 5.69
C LEU A 217 -0.94 2.22 6.71
N ALA A 218 -1.98 1.52 6.27
CA ALA A 218 -2.78 0.72 7.18
C ALA A 218 -1.93 -0.50 7.62
N LYS A 219 -1.86 -0.74 8.93
CA LYS A 219 -1.07 -1.81 9.54
C LYS A 219 -1.69 -3.17 9.26
N TRP A 220 -0.93 -4.24 9.41
CA TRP A 220 -1.30 -5.65 9.34
C TRP A 220 -1.59 -6.22 7.94
N GLY A 221 -2.12 -5.50 7.02
CA GLY A 221 -2.47 -6.04 5.70
C GLY A 221 -2.96 -4.99 4.72
N GLY A 222 -2.69 -3.71 5.02
CA GLY A 222 -3.04 -2.61 4.13
C GLY A 222 -4.54 -2.48 3.89
N GLY A 223 -4.96 -2.47 2.63
CA GLY A 223 -6.37 -2.33 2.24
C GLY A 223 -7.29 -3.45 2.74
N SER A 224 -6.74 -4.63 3.07
CA SER A 224 -7.54 -5.73 3.61
C SER A 224 -8.12 -5.42 4.99
N GLU A 225 -7.42 -4.63 5.79
CA GLU A 225 -7.92 -4.20 7.10
C GLU A 225 -9.15 -3.29 6.97
N LEU A 226 -9.12 -2.36 6.01
CA LEU A 226 -10.30 -1.53 5.69
C LEU A 226 -11.50 -2.40 5.31
N SER A 227 -11.27 -3.42 4.49
CA SER A 227 -12.30 -4.36 4.07
C SER A 227 -12.85 -5.18 5.24
N GLN A 228 -11.99 -5.67 6.14
CA GLN A 228 -12.40 -6.43 7.32
C GLN A 228 -13.27 -5.59 8.25
N VAL A 229 -12.90 -4.33 8.48
CA VAL A 229 -13.68 -3.41 9.31
C VAL A 229 -15.04 -3.11 8.66
N GLY A 230 -15.07 -2.89 7.33
CA GLY A 230 -16.32 -2.77 6.58
C GLY A 230 -17.20 -4.01 6.69
N CYS A 231 -16.61 -5.19 6.58
CA CYS A 231 -17.27 -6.47 6.81
C CYS A 231 -17.90 -6.53 8.23
N ARG A 232 -17.12 -6.23 9.25
CA ARG A 232 -17.63 -6.25 10.63
C ARG A 232 -18.79 -5.27 10.85
N ALA A 233 -18.68 -4.05 10.30
CA ALA A 233 -19.75 -3.06 10.37
C ALA A 233 -21.05 -3.57 9.72
N LEU A 234 -20.94 -4.22 8.55
CA LEU A 234 -22.09 -4.84 7.88
C LEU A 234 -22.71 -5.98 8.72
N ALA A 235 -21.88 -6.85 9.31
CA ALA A 235 -22.37 -7.95 10.17
C ALA A 235 -23.12 -7.42 11.41
N VAL A 236 -22.58 -6.38 12.06
CA VAL A 236 -23.25 -5.70 13.19
C VAL A 236 -24.58 -5.07 12.75
N GLY A 237 -24.67 -4.61 11.51
CA GLY A 237 -25.91 -4.12 10.88
C GLY A 237 -26.89 -5.21 10.46
N GLY A 238 -26.61 -6.50 10.73
CA GLY A 238 -27.45 -7.64 10.35
C GLY A 238 -27.18 -8.20 8.96
N GLY A 239 -26.10 -7.79 8.31
CA GLY A 239 -25.66 -8.36 7.03
C GLY A 239 -25.18 -9.80 7.17
N VAL A 240 -25.33 -10.59 6.12
CA VAL A 240 -24.91 -11.99 6.06
C VAL A 240 -23.73 -12.15 5.11
N TYR A 241 -22.72 -12.91 5.52
CA TYR A 241 -21.58 -13.29 4.71
C TYR A 241 -21.68 -14.72 4.25
N VAL A 242 -21.46 -14.95 2.97
CA VAL A 242 -21.30 -16.27 2.38
C VAL A 242 -19.85 -16.36 1.88
N LEU A 243 -19.03 -17.07 2.65
CA LEU A 243 -17.61 -17.21 2.32
C LEU A 243 -17.40 -18.27 1.23
N ASN A 244 -16.35 -18.10 0.44
CA ASN A 244 -15.97 -19.03 -0.64
C ASN A 244 -17.06 -19.25 -1.71
N SER A 245 -17.93 -18.26 -1.91
CA SER A 245 -19.00 -18.32 -2.89
C SER A 245 -19.00 -17.08 -3.77
N GLY A 246 -18.87 -17.27 -5.07
CA GLY A 246 -19.02 -16.24 -6.10
C GLY A 246 -20.44 -16.22 -6.68
N ILE A 247 -20.74 -15.25 -7.53
CA ILE A 247 -21.98 -15.18 -8.30
C ILE A 247 -21.80 -16.00 -9.58
N GLU A 248 -22.61 -17.07 -9.74
CA GLU A 248 -22.60 -17.91 -10.95
C GLU A 248 -23.44 -17.27 -12.08
N SER A 249 -24.64 -16.79 -11.74
CA SER A 249 -25.54 -16.14 -12.69
C SER A 249 -26.50 -15.18 -12.01
N ILE A 250 -26.96 -14.19 -12.79
CA ILE A 250 -28.00 -13.24 -12.42
C ILE A 250 -29.10 -13.35 -13.49
N THR A 251 -30.30 -13.65 -13.07
CA THR A 251 -31.48 -13.74 -13.97
C THR A 251 -32.53 -12.71 -13.55
N ASN A 252 -32.97 -11.92 -14.51
CA ASN A 252 -34.12 -11.06 -14.31
C ASN A 252 -35.37 -11.93 -14.32
N PRO A 253 -36.39 -11.66 -13.48
CA PRO A 253 -37.65 -12.37 -13.56
C PRO A 253 -38.25 -12.10 -14.92
N SER A 254 -38.67 -13.16 -15.61
CA SER A 254 -39.56 -13.07 -16.76
C SER A 254 -40.81 -12.33 -16.30
N GLU A 255 -41.22 -11.30 -17.05
CA GLU A 255 -42.34 -10.39 -16.85
C GLU A 255 -43.34 -10.85 -15.79
N SER A 256 -43.27 -10.30 -14.58
CA SER A 256 -44.24 -10.64 -13.53
C SER A 256 -45.56 -9.98 -13.81
N ILE A 257 -46.60 -10.82 -13.87
CA ILE A 257 -47.97 -10.41 -13.88
C ILE A 257 -48.26 -9.65 -12.59
N SER A 258 -48.60 -8.36 -12.73
CA SER A 258 -49.20 -7.47 -11.73
C SER A 258 -48.46 -7.23 -10.39
N GLY A 259 -47.81 -6.07 -10.27
CA GLY A 259 -47.78 -5.31 -9.02
C GLY A 259 -46.84 -5.78 -7.90
N GLU A 260 -46.12 -6.86 -8.03
CA GLU A 260 -45.14 -7.31 -7.06
C GLU A 260 -43.74 -6.75 -7.35
N ASP A 261 -43.01 -6.43 -6.29
CA ASP A 261 -41.61 -6.00 -6.31
C ASP A 261 -40.74 -6.92 -7.20
N VAL A 262 -40.29 -6.43 -8.33
CA VAL A 262 -39.43 -7.17 -9.27
C VAL A 262 -38.12 -7.49 -8.58
N ARG A 263 -37.85 -8.77 -8.33
CA ARG A 263 -36.62 -9.23 -7.68
C ARG A 263 -35.82 -10.09 -8.64
N MET A 264 -34.55 -9.78 -8.78
CA MET A 264 -33.58 -10.61 -9.49
C MET A 264 -33.30 -11.89 -8.72
N GLN A 265 -33.09 -12.99 -9.43
CA GLN A 265 -32.54 -14.22 -8.82
C GLN A 265 -31.07 -14.30 -9.09
N VAL A 266 -30.28 -14.37 -8.00
CA VAL A 266 -28.85 -14.53 -8.02
C VAL A 266 -28.52 -15.96 -7.59
N LYS A 267 -27.85 -16.71 -8.45
CA LYS A 267 -27.36 -18.06 -8.16
C LYS A 267 -25.90 -17.96 -7.73
N LEU A 268 -25.56 -18.55 -6.59
CA LEU A 268 -24.21 -18.62 -6.05
C LEU A 268 -23.51 -19.90 -6.48
N SER A 269 -22.19 -19.88 -6.51
CA SER A 269 -21.35 -21.04 -6.88
C SER A 269 -21.45 -22.23 -5.90
N ASN A 270 -22.00 -22.03 -4.71
CA ASN A 270 -22.33 -23.09 -3.75
C ASN A 270 -23.69 -23.75 -4.01
N GLY A 271 -24.41 -23.32 -5.05
CA GLY A 271 -25.73 -23.82 -5.45
C GLY A 271 -26.92 -23.11 -4.81
N GLU A 272 -26.71 -22.20 -3.86
CA GLU A 272 -27.78 -21.41 -3.25
C GLU A 272 -28.30 -20.35 -4.22
N SER A 273 -29.61 -20.02 -4.10
CA SER A 273 -30.23 -18.95 -4.87
C SER A 273 -30.83 -17.90 -3.96
N ILE A 274 -30.56 -16.64 -4.26
CA ILE A 274 -30.97 -15.48 -3.47
C ILE A 274 -31.86 -14.59 -4.35
N GLN A 275 -32.93 -14.06 -3.78
CA GLN A 275 -33.76 -13.04 -4.43
C GLN A 275 -33.40 -11.66 -3.89
N THR A 276 -33.06 -10.72 -4.76
CA THR A 276 -32.68 -9.36 -4.38
C THR A 276 -33.22 -8.33 -5.37
N LYS A 277 -33.44 -7.10 -4.90
CA LYS A 277 -33.79 -5.94 -5.73
C LYS A 277 -32.56 -5.33 -6.42
N LEU A 278 -31.37 -5.44 -5.80
CA LEU A 278 -30.16 -4.81 -6.25
C LEU A 278 -28.96 -5.74 -6.08
N VAL A 279 -28.07 -5.75 -7.05
CA VAL A 279 -26.77 -6.42 -6.98
C VAL A 279 -25.69 -5.36 -7.14
N VAL A 280 -24.67 -5.41 -6.27
CA VAL A 280 -23.50 -4.53 -6.33
C VAL A 280 -22.25 -5.40 -6.35
N GLY A 281 -21.39 -5.21 -7.31
CA GLY A 281 -20.15 -5.96 -7.43
C GLY A 281 -19.10 -5.19 -8.22
N SER A 282 -17.88 -5.69 -8.22
CA SER A 282 -16.84 -5.20 -9.13
C SER A 282 -16.94 -5.91 -10.48
N HIS A 283 -16.22 -5.37 -11.45
CA HIS A 283 -16.07 -6.02 -12.75
C HIS A 283 -15.60 -7.49 -12.64
N TRP A 284 -14.80 -7.81 -11.64
CA TRP A 284 -14.26 -9.15 -11.42
C TRP A 284 -15.22 -10.10 -10.69
N ASP A 285 -16.22 -9.57 -9.99
CA ASP A 285 -17.16 -10.35 -9.19
C ASP A 285 -18.45 -10.69 -9.95
N LEU A 286 -18.81 -9.86 -10.92
CA LEU A 286 -20.02 -10.05 -11.69
C LEU A 286 -19.78 -11.00 -12.87
N PRO A 287 -20.71 -11.95 -13.13
CA PRO A 287 -20.61 -12.85 -14.29
C PRO A 287 -20.63 -12.04 -15.60
N ALA A 288 -19.92 -12.53 -16.62
CA ALA A 288 -19.76 -11.84 -17.90
C ALA A 288 -21.10 -11.43 -18.56
N GLN A 289 -22.15 -12.23 -18.36
CA GLN A 289 -23.49 -11.94 -18.88
C GLN A 289 -24.15 -10.73 -18.20
N ALA A 290 -23.71 -10.38 -16.99
CA ALA A 290 -24.22 -9.24 -16.23
C ALA A 290 -23.29 -8.02 -16.34
N GLN A 291 -22.35 -8.01 -17.29
CA GLN A 291 -21.48 -6.89 -17.57
C GLN A 291 -21.91 -6.19 -18.85
N LYS A 292 -21.87 -4.86 -18.86
CA LYS A 292 -22.25 -4.06 -20.04
C LYS A 292 -21.19 -4.11 -21.14
N THR A 293 -19.94 -3.99 -20.74
CA THR A 293 -18.76 -4.01 -21.62
C THR A 293 -17.56 -4.61 -20.87
N GLN A 294 -16.67 -5.29 -21.58
CA GLN A 294 -15.37 -5.61 -21.00
C GLN A 294 -14.50 -4.35 -21.04
N PRO A 295 -14.10 -3.79 -19.89
CA PRO A 295 -13.22 -2.64 -19.88
C PRO A 295 -11.84 -3.02 -20.39
N SER A 296 -11.21 -2.09 -21.10
CA SER A 296 -9.76 -2.17 -21.34
C SER A 296 -9.02 -2.04 -20.03
N CYS A 297 -8.22 -3.03 -19.68
CA CYS A 297 -7.39 -3.02 -18.49
C CYS A 297 -5.93 -2.82 -18.88
N ASP A 298 -5.27 -1.92 -18.16
CA ASP A 298 -3.81 -1.82 -18.19
C ASP A 298 -3.21 -2.95 -17.36
N LYS A 299 -1.96 -3.27 -17.65
CA LYS A 299 -1.21 -4.33 -16.98
C LYS A 299 0.08 -3.80 -16.39
N VAL A 300 0.32 -4.08 -15.13
CA VAL A 300 1.56 -3.74 -14.44
C VAL A 300 2.17 -5.00 -13.80
N ALA A 301 3.49 -5.14 -13.90
CA ALA A 301 4.18 -6.16 -13.12
C ALA A 301 4.30 -5.71 -11.67
N ARG A 302 4.01 -6.62 -10.76
CA ARG A 302 4.15 -6.45 -9.31
C ARG A 302 5.06 -7.49 -8.72
N SER A 303 5.72 -7.16 -7.63
CA SER A 303 6.45 -8.13 -6.81
C SER A 303 6.25 -7.88 -5.33
N ILE A 304 6.28 -8.95 -4.55
CA ILE A 304 6.36 -8.91 -3.09
C ILE A 304 7.61 -9.68 -2.73
N THR A 305 8.57 -9.04 -2.10
CA THR A 305 9.86 -9.66 -1.79
C THR A 305 10.17 -9.54 -0.30
N VAL A 306 10.42 -10.66 0.35
CA VAL A 306 10.89 -10.72 1.73
C VAL A 306 12.41 -10.75 1.73
N VAL A 307 13.01 -9.81 2.44
CA VAL A 307 14.47 -9.65 2.52
C VAL A 307 14.98 -9.94 3.92
N SER A 308 16.23 -10.38 4.02
CA SER A 308 16.88 -10.78 5.28
C SER A 308 17.38 -9.60 6.14
N SER A 309 17.05 -8.37 5.75
CA SER A 309 17.47 -7.14 6.41
C SER A 309 16.28 -6.25 6.74
N PRO A 310 16.31 -5.51 7.85
CA PRO A 310 15.29 -4.53 8.22
C PRO A 310 15.31 -3.29 7.33
N LEU A 311 16.36 -3.06 6.55
CA LEU A 311 16.59 -1.86 5.72
C LEU A 311 16.47 -0.56 6.54
N GLU A 312 17.03 -0.55 7.76
CA GLU A 312 16.89 0.56 8.74
C GLU A 312 17.36 1.90 8.19
N SER A 313 18.37 1.88 7.31
CA SER A 313 18.89 3.09 6.66
C SER A 313 17.85 3.87 5.86
N LEU A 314 16.77 3.20 5.42
CA LEU A 314 15.68 3.83 4.66
C LEU A 314 14.63 4.51 5.55
N PHE A 315 14.66 4.30 6.86
CA PHE A 315 13.69 4.83 7.82
C PHE A 315 14.31 5.84 8.80
N PRO A 316 14.99 6.90 8.33
CA PRO A 316 15.54 7.91 9.22
C PRO A 316 14.41 8.59 9.99
N VAL A 317 14.70 8.99 11.23
CA VAL A 317 13.79 9.85 12.01
C VAL A 317 13.58 11.15 11.24
N THR A 318 12.34 11.48 10.97
CA THR A 318 11.99 12.63 10.13
C THR A 318 11.97 13.96 10.90
N ALA A 319 11.79 13.88 12.23
CA ALA A 319 11.84 15.03 13.12
C ALA A 319 12.16 14.59 14.54
N GLU A 320 12.78 15.48 15.33
CA GLU A 320 13.09 15.21 16.75
C GLU A 320 11.80 14.93 17.52
N GLY A 321 11.75 13.78 18.20
CA GLY A 321 10.55 13.32 18.95
C GLY A 321 9.41 12.81 18.08
N GLY A 322 9.55 12.78 16.75
CA GLY A 322 8.58 12.22 15.83
C GLY A 322 8.57 10.68 15.81
N PRO A 323 7.51 10.07 15.25
CA PRO A 323 7.47 8.62 15.09
C PRO A 323 8.56 8.14 14.14
N ILE A 324 9.12 6.95 14.40
CA ILE A 324 9.97 6.27 13.43
C ILE A 324 9.06 5.77 12.31
N PRO A 325 9.30 6.16 11.04
CA PRO A 325 8.47 5.68 9.94
C PRO A 325 8.63 4.17 9.76
N ALA A 326 7.52 3.50 9.44
CA ALA A 326 7.53 2.08 9.11
C ALA A 326 7.50 1.84 7.59
N GLY A 327 7.28 2.88 6.80
CA GLY A 327 7.25 2.85 5.35
C GLY A 327 8.23 3.84 4.72
N ALA A 328 8.79 3.46 3.56
CA ALA A 328 9.58 4.32 2.68
C ALA A 328 9.24 4.03 1.22
N VAL A 329 9.45 5.02 0.35
CA VAL A 329 9.30 4.88 -1.10
C VAL A 329 10.67 5.03 -1.74
N VAL A 330 11.05 4.07 -2.57
CA VAL A 330 12.28 4.12 -3.38
C VAL A 330 11.90 4.08 -4.83
N VAL A 331 12.41 5.03 -5.60
CA VAL A 331 12.17 5.12 -7.04
C VAL A 331 13.48 4.87 -7.77
N ILE A 332 13.45 3.91 -8.69
CA ILE A 332 14.57 3.64 -9.56
C ILE A 332 14.18 4.10 -10.96
N PRO A 333 14.76 5.20 -11.46
CA PRO A 333 14.47 5.70 -12.79
C PRO A 333 14.74 4.65 -13.87
N GLY A 334 13.91 4.61 -14.90
CA GLY A 334 14.07 3.67 -16.01
C GLY A 334 15.44 3.80 -16.69
N SER A 335 15.94 5.03 -16.83
CA SER A 335 17.29 5.33 -17.33
C SER A 335 18.42 4.68 -16.54
N SER A 336 18.17 4.35 -15.26
CA SER A 336 19.13 3.66 -14.38
C SER A 336 19.04 2.14 -14.45
N LEU A 337 18.14 1.56 -15.27
CA LEU A 337 17.89 0.12 -15.34
C LEU A 337 18.38 -0.53 -16.65
N ASP A 338 19.37 0.07 -17.30
CA ASP A 338 19.89 -0.36 -18.61
C ASP A 338 18.80 -0.40 -19.71
N GLN A 339 17.77 0.44 -19.53
CA GLN A 339 16.68 0.66 -20.46
C GLN A 339 16.93 1.94 -21.28
N ALA A 340 16.04 2.23 -22.24
CA ALA A 340 16.07 3.50 -22.96
C ALA A 340 15.91 4.68 -21.97
N GLU A 341 16.45 5.85 -22.31
CA GLU A 341 16.40 7.06 -21.46
C GLU A 341 14.97 7.43 -21.04
N ASP A 342 13.98 7.19 -21.91
CA ASP A 342 12.56 7.44 -21.63
C ASP A 342 11.81 6.13 -21.27
N SER A 343 12.29 5.41 -20.28
CA SER A 343 11.63 4.21 -19.77
C SER A 343 10.89 4.48 -18.45
N ALA A 344 9.82 3.70 -18.22
CA ALA A 344 9.02 3.80 -17.00
C ALA A 344 9.87 3.51 -15.74
N PRO A 345 9.68 4.26 -14.65
CA PRO A 345 10.39 4.02 -13.40
C PRO A 345 9.87 2.78 -12.70
N VAL A 346 10.71 2.17 -11.87
CA VAL A 346 10.31 1.13 -10.91
C VAL A 346 10.09 1.77 -9.55
N TYR A 347 8.90 1.56 -8.99
CA TYR A 347 8.58 1.96 -7.63
C TYR A 347 8.73 0.78 -6.67
N LEU A 348 9.41 1.02 -5.55
CA LEU A 348 9.57 0.06 -4.47
C LEU A 348 8.99 0.69 -3.19
N LEU A 349 7.89 0.13 -2.69
CA LEU A 349 7.36 0.47 -1.38
C LEU A 349 8.03 -0.46 -0.36
N ILE A 350 8.75 0.12 0.58
CA ILE A 350 9.52 -0.62 1.58
C ILE A 350 8.76 -0.56 2.90
N HIS A 351 8.44 -1.73 3.45
CA HIS A 351 7.77 -1.86 4.73
C HIS A 351 8.69 -2.53 5.74
N SER A 352 8.87 -1.90 6.89
CA SER A 352 9.54 -2.50 8.04
C SER A 352 8.62 -3.48 8.76
N SER A 353 9.17 -4.27 9.68
CA SER A 353 8.37 -5.15 10.55
C SER A 353 7.33 -4.43 11.43
N ASP A 354 7.48 -3.11 11.62
CA ASP A 354 6.55 -2.32 12.43
C ASP A 354 5.18 -2.14 11.76
N THR A 355 5.07 -2.42 10.44
CA THR A 355 3.78 -2.53 9.76
C THR A 355 2.97 -3.75 10.21
N GLY A 356 3.60 -4.74 10.86
CA GLY A 356 2.96 -5.99 11.28
C GLY A 356 2.79 -7.03 10.16
N GLU A 357 3.27 -6.74 8.95
CA GLU A 357 3.14 -7.64 7.79
C GLU A 357 4.15 -8.78 7.78
N CYS A 358 5.23 -8.65 8.54
CA CYS A 358 6.21 -9.71 8.76
C CYS A 358 6.59 -9.79 10.24
N PRO A 359 7.15 -10.93 10.70
CA PRO A 359 7.55 -11.11 12.09
C PRO A 359 8.49 -10.00 12.54
N ILE A 360 8.17 -9.40 13.68
CA ILE A 360 9.07 -8.49 14.38
C ILE A 360 10.27 -9.32 14.81
N GLY A 361 11.44 -9.04 14.27
CA GLY A 361 12.67 -9.50 14.86
C GLY A 361 12.70 -8.90 16.25
N GLN A 362 12.88 -9.73 17.29
CA GLN A 362 12.87 -9.27 18.68
C GLN A 362 13.78 -8.05 18.80
N SER A 363 13.15 -6.88 18.91
CA SER A 363 13.80 -5.59 18.89
C SER A 363 14.82 -5.58 20.00
N LYS A 364 16.05 -5.16 19.68
CA LYS A 364 16.96 -4.66 20.70
C LYS A 364 16.20 -3.62 21.49
N PHE A 365 15.89 -3.94 22.76
CA PHE A 365 15.49 -2.93 23.72
C PHE A 365 16.51 -1.81 23.64
N ARG A 366 16.18 -0.68 23.03
CA ARG A 366 16.94 0.55 23.24
C ARG A 366 16.68 0.94 24.68
N ILE A 367 17.60 0.52 25.54
CA ILE A 367 17.72 1.07 26.90
C ILE A 367 18.11 2.53 26.69
N PHE A 368 17.14 3.42 26.84
CA PHE A 368 17.44 4.82 27.05
C PHE A 368 18.27 4.88 28.33
N HIS A 369 19.50 5.34 28.24
CA HIS A 369 20.33 5.63 29.38
C HIS A 369 19.72 6.78 30.20
N SER A 370 18.86 6.42 31.12
CA SER A 370 18.64 7.17 32.34
C SER A 370 18.77 6.14 33.47
N THR A 371 19.82 6.24 34.24
CA THR A 371 20.18 5.51 35.48
C THR A 371 19.42 4.21 35.75
N PRO A 372 20.11 3.07 35.84
CA PRO A 372 19.45 1.77 36.01
C PRO A 372 18.67 1.71 37.33
N PRO A 373 17.41 1.29 37.34
CA PRO A 373 16.73 0.92 38.57
C PRO A 373 17.38 -0.35 39.16
N PRO A 374 17.36 -0.53 40.49
CA PRO A 374 17.99 -1.66 41.14
C PRO A 374 17.47 -2.99 40.60
N MET A 375 18.40 -3.91 40.36
CA MET A 375 18.20 -5.22 39.68
C MET A 375 16.99 -6.05 40.19
N ALA A 376 16.58 -5.88 41.43
CA ALA A 376 15.43 -6.58 42.03
C ALA A 376 14.08 -6.17 41.41
N HIS A 377 13.95 -4.98 40.86
CA HIS A 377 12.70 -4.50 40.25
C HIS A 377 12.53 -5.00 38.82
N MET A 378 13.63 -5.13 38.07
CA MET A 378 13.62 -5.70 36.72
C MET A 378 13.25 -7.19 36.72
N MET A 379 13.75 -7.95 37.68
CA MET A 379 13.45 -9.39 37.80
C MET A 379 11.96 -9.66 38.04
N ASN A 380 11.26 -8.79 38.79
CA ASN A 380 9.82 -8.94 39.06
C ASN A 380 8.94 -8.62 37.84
N ILE A 381 9.33 -7.68 36.97
CA ILE A 381 8.60 -7.36 35.74
C ILE A 381 8.76 -8.48 34.71
N TYR A 382 9.95 -9.06 34.63
CA TYR A 382 10.21 -10.20 33.74
C TYR A 382 9.47 -11.48 34.20
N LEU A 383 9.42 -11.77 35.51
CA LEU A 383 8.70 -12.91 36.05
C LEU A 383 7.18 -12.79 35.86
N SER A 384 6.59 -11.60 36.02
CA SER A 384 5.16 -11.38 35.83
C SER A 384 4.75 -11.55 34.35
N ASN A 385 5.54 -11.07 33.41
CA ASN A 385 5.27 -11.23 31.97
C ASN A 385 5.50 -12.67 31.49
N LEU A 386 6.49 -13.38 32.07
CA LEU A 386 6.73 -14.79 31.77
C LEU A 386 5.59 -15.71 32.25
N ILE A 387 5.02 -15.42 33.43
CA ILE A 387 3.87 -16.15 33.97
C ILE A 387 2.63 -15.88 33.10
N TYR A 388 2.44 -14.66 32.59
CA TYR A 388 1.31 -14.32 31.73
C TYR A 388 1.41 -15.01 30.35
N ILE A 389 2.59 -15.11 29.75
CA ILE A 389 2.83 -15.83 28.48
C ILE A 389 2.66 -17.34 28.68
N ALA A 390 3.13 -17.89 29.78
CA ALA A 390 2.95 -19.32 30.11
C ALA A 390 1.48 -19.70 30.35
N CYS A 391 0.69 -18.81 30.96
CA CYS A 391 -0.73 -19.04 31.19
C CYS A 391 -1.60 -18.90 29.93
N THR A 392 -1.13 -18.18 28.88
CA THR A 392 -1.89 -17.99 27.65
C THR A 392 -1.70 -19.15 26.63
N ILE A 393 -0.75 -20.04 26.86
CA ILE A 393 -0.44 -21.19 25.97
C ILE A 393 -1.13 -22.49 26.43
N ILE A 394 -1.79 -22.50 27.61
CA ILE A 394 -2.43 -23.72 28.15
C ILE A 394 -3.89 -23.76 27.67
N ASP A 395 -4.14 -24.54 26.62
CA ASP A 395 -5.46 -25.07 26.30
C ASP A 395 -5.81 -26.19 27.31
N GLU A 396 -7.09 -26.27 27.71
CA GLU A 396 -7.61 -27.02 28.87
C GLU A 396 -7.26 -28.52 28.94
N ASN A 397 -6.54 -29.08 27.99
CA ASN A 397 -6.19 -30.50 27.90
C ASN A 397 -4.72 -30.86 28.16
N TYR A 398 -3.84 -29.92 28.54
CA TYR A 398 -2.40 -30.20 28.70
C TYR A 398 -1.84 -30.06 30.12
N ASN A 399 -2.64 -30.32 31.14
CA ASN A 399 -2.25 -30.17 32.54
C ASN A 399 -1.20 -31.16 33.07
N LEU A 400 -0.58 -32.01 32.24
CA LEU A 400 0.29 -33.08 32.77
C LEU A 400 1.74 -33.09 32.29
N ILE A 401 2.21 -32.18 31.46
CA ILE A 401 3.57 -32.26 30.89
C ILE A 401 4.53 -31.17 31.42
N MET A 402 4.05 -30.13 32.08
CA MET A 402 4.90 -28.99 32.51
C MET A 402 5.64 -29.18 33.84
N SER A 403 5.47 -30.28 34.56
CA SER A 403 6.11 -30.47 35.89
C SER A 403 7.59 -30.90 35.84
N HIS A 404 8.19 -31.12 34.67
CA HIS A 404 9.52 -31.73 34.59
C HIS A 404 10.49 -31.04 33.62
N ILE A 405 10.24 -29.80 33.16
CA ILE A 405 11.25 -29.05 32.40
C ILE A 405 12.07 -28.23 33.41
N PRO A 406 13.39 -28.48 33.56
CA PRO A 406 14.23 -27.68 34.46
C PRO A 406 14.22 -26.21 34.03
N PHE A 407 14.09 -25.32 35.02
CA PHE A 407 14.09 -23.85 34.85
C PHE A 407 15.26 -23.36 33.94
N GLU A 408 16.41 -24.03 34.05
CA GLU A 408 17.59 -23.76 33.22
C GLU A 408 17.35 -23.96 31.72
N ILE A 409 16.53 -24.96 31.33
CA ILE A 409 16.19 -25.22 29.93
C ILE A 409 15.23 -24.15 29.39
N CYS A 410 14.29 -23.68 30.20
CA CYS A 410 13.41 -22.57 29.83
C CYS A 410 14.20 -21.28 29.65
N VAL A 411 15.14 -20.98 30.55
CA VAL A 411 16.04 -19.82 30.44
C VAL A 411 16.96 -19.96 29.23
N TRP A 412 17.44 -21.18 28.94
CA TRP A 412 18.31 -21.45 27.78
C TRP A 412 17.54 -21.32 26.44
N LEU A 413 16.30 -21.81 26.37
CA LEU A 413 15.42 -21.64 25.23
C LEU A 413 15.07 -20.17 24.99
N ILE A 414 14.82 -19.40 26.05
CA ILE A 414 14.57 -17.96 25.98
C ILE A 414 15.83 -17.21 25.55
N LEU A 415 16.99 -17.55 26.13
CA LEU A 415 18.27 -16.95 25.74
C LEU A 415 18.67 -17.33 24.30
N PHE A 416 18.33 -18.54 23.84
CA PHE A 416 18.60 -18.98 22.46
C PHE A 416 17.67 -18.29 21.46
N GLN A 417 16.43 -17.97 21.82
CA GLN A 417 15.55 -17.12 21.03
C GLN A 417 15.98 -15.65 21.03
N LEU A 418 16.59 -15.17 22.13
CA LEU A 418 17.13 -13.82 22.25
C LEU A 418 18.46 -13.61 21.49
N ALA A 419 19.17 -14.70 21.15
CA ALA A 419 20.51 -14.62 20.55
C ALA A 419 20.52 -14.35 19.03
N ASN A 420 19.38 -14.43 18.32
CA ASN A 420 19.31 -14.14 16.88
C ASN A 420 18.00 -13.42 16.52
N PRO A 421 17.88 -12.12 16.77
CA PRO A 421 16.74 -11.34 16.30
C PRO A 421 16.80 -11.24 14.77
N ARG A 422 15.89 -11.95 14.09
CA ARG A 422 15.72 -11.85 12.64
C ARG A 422 14.79 -10.69 12.37
N VAL A 423 15.33 -9.55 11.99
CA VAL A 423 14.55 -8.43 11.49
C VAL A 423 14.45 -8.59 9.99
N LEU A 424 13.24 -8.62 9.46
CA LEU A 424 12.93 -8.76 8.06
C LEU A 424 12.35 -7.45 7.54
N GLY A 425 12.52 -7.22 6.25
CA GLY A 425 11.85 -6.16 5.50
C GLY A 425 11.00 -6.73 4.38
N ILE A 426 9.97 -6.02 3.97
CA ILE A 426 9.16 -6.35 2.80
C ILE A 426 9.36 -5.26 1.76
N VAL A 427 9.59 -5.67 0.53
CA VAL A 427 9.75 -4.80 -0.64
C VAL A 427 8.63 -5.11 -1.62
N TYR A 428 7.74 -4.16 -1.83
CA TYR A 428 6.69 -4.22 -2.84
C TYR A 428 7.16 -3.48 -4.08
N GLY A 429 7.37 -4.19 -5.18
CA GLY A 429 7.81 -3.65 -6.46
C GLY A 429 6.68 -3.45 -7.45
N SER A 430 6.78 -2.42 -8.28
CA SER A 430 5.86 -2.15 -9.37
C SER A 430 6.54 -1.50 -10.55
N VAL A 431 6.20 -1.96 -11.76
CA VAL A 431 6.61 -1.34 -13.02
C VAL A 431 5.51 -1.48 -14.06
N SER A 432 5.37 -0.46 -14.91
CA SER A 432 4.37 -0.34 -15.98
C SER A 432 4.70 -1.22 -17.22
N LEU A 433 5.39 -2.32 -17.01
CA LEU A 433 5.67 -3.35 -18.00
C LEU A 433 5.15 -4.68 -17.47
N SER A 434 4.47 -5.45 -18.31
CA SER A 434 3.93 -6.77 -17.92
C SER A 434 4.81 -7.91 -18.40
N GLY A 435 4.59 -9.11 -17.83
CA GLY A 435 5.26 -10.33 -18.25
C GLY A 435 6.73 -10.42 -17.83
N SER A 436 7.51 -11.25 -18.52
CA SER A 436 8.89 -11.57 -18.17
C SER A 436 9.83 -10.35 -18.13
N GLU A 437 9.63 -9.37 -19.00
CA GLU A 437 10.43 -8.14 -19.02
C GLU A 437 10.20 -7.31 -17.75
N GLY A 438 8.93 -7.12 -17.36
CA GLY A 438 8.58 -6.44 -16.11
C GLY A 438 9.16 -7.15 -14.89
N TYR A 439 9.11 -8.49 -14.86
CA TYR A 439 9.66 -9.28 -13.76
C TYR A 439 11.19 -9.17 -13.67
N ALA A 440 11.89 -9.16 -14.80
CA ALA A 440 13.33 -8.98 -14.84
C ALA A 440 13.76 -7.58 -14.35
N LEU A 441 12.99 -6.54 -14.71
CA LEU A 441 13.24 -5.18 -14.22
C LEU A 441 13.02 -5.07 -12.71
N LEU A 442 11.96 -5.68 -12.17
CA LEU A 442 11.72 -5.72 -10.73
C LEU A 442 12.85 -6.40 -9.98
N GLU A 443 13.36 -7.52 -10.50
CA GLU A 443 14.52 -8.20 -9.94
C GLU A 443 15.77 -7.33 -9.95
N THR A 444 16.05 -6.69 -11.08
CA THR A 444 17.20 -5.77 -11.22
C THR A 444 17.08 -4.60 -10.24
N ALA A 445 15.88 -4.01 -10.11
CA ALA A 445 15.61 -2.91 -9.20
C ALA A 445 15.82 -3.30 -7.73
N ILE A 446 15.32 -4.46 -7.32
CA ILE A 446 15.50 -4.99 -5.97
C ILE A 446 16.99 -5.25 -5.69
N ASN A 447 17.72 -5.84 -6.63
CA ASN A 447 19.15 -6.08 -6.46
C ASN A 447 19.94 -4.77 -6.33
N ARG A 448 19.60 -3.73 -7.12
CA ARG A 448 20.21 -2.38 -6.98
C ARG A 448 19.89 -1.74 -5.64
N LEU A 449 18.66 -1.86 -5.16
CA LEU A 449 18.29 -1.41 -3.83
C LEU A 449 19.18 -2.08 -2.77
N LEU A 450 19.26 -3.42 -2.77
CA LEU A 450 20.01 -4.16 -1.77
C LEU A 450 21.53 -3.88 -1.81
N GLN A 451 22.06 -3.54 -2.98
CA GLN A 451 23.46 -3.11 -3.15
C GLN A 451 23.70 -1.67 -2.65
N SER A 452 22.67 -0.83 -2.64
CA SER A 452 22.78 0.60 -2.29
C SER A 452 22.55 0.87 -0.81
N VAL A 453 21.97 -0.06 -0.08
CA VAL A 453 21.79 0.07 1.38
C VAL A 453 23.05 -0.34 2.13
N SER A 454 23.29 0.29 3.28
CA SER A 454 24.52 0.07 4.06
C SER A 454 24.54 -1.24 4.85
N GLU A 455 23.41 -1.97 4.89
CA GLU A 455 23.33 -3.25 5.59
C GLU A 455 24.04 -4.37 4.80
N ALA A 456 25.22 -4.74 5.28
CA ALA A 456 26.01 -5.80 4.66
C ALA A 456 25.24 -7.14 4.63
N ASN A 457 25.19 -7.77 3.44
CA ASN A 457 24.59 -9.09 3.21
C ASN A 457 23.04 -9.16 3.24
N ALA A 458 22.31 -8.08 2.97
CA ALA A 458 20.89 -8.15 2.70
C ALA A 458 20.63 -9.07 1.48
N LYS A 459 19.76 -10.08 1.64
CA LYS A 459 19.45 -11.08 0.61
C LYS A 459 17.95 -11.25 0.45
N VAL A 460 17.54 -11.59 -0.77
CA VAL A 460 16.17 -12.03 -1.04
C VAL A 460 15.97 -13.42 -0.44
N LEU A 461 14.96 -13.57 0.42
CA LEU A 461 14.57 -14.85 1.02
C LEU A 461 13.42 -15.52 0.25
N TRP A 462 12.54 -14.72 -0.29
CA TRP A 462 11.37 -15.18 -1.04
C TRP A 462 10.82 -14.02 -1.87
N SER A 463 10.26 -14.32 -3.01
CA SER A 463 9.60 -13.33 -3.87
C SER A 463 8.40 -13.96 -4.59
N LEU A 464 7.30 -13.21 -4.62
CA LEU A 464 6.14 -13.45 -5.47
C LEU A 464 6.13 -12.39 -6.56
N ARG A 465 6.01 -12.80 -7.82
CA ARG A 465 5.87 -11.92 -8.99
C ARG A 465 4.55 -12.22 -9.66
N TYR A 466 3.83 -11.22 -10.10
CA TYR A 466 2.53 -11.36 -10.76
C TYR A 466 2.21 -10.13 -11.59
N THR A 467 1.25 -10.26 -12.48
CA THR A 467 0.69 -9.15 -13.24
C THR A 467 -0.61 -8.71 -12.59
N GLN A 468 -0.76 -7.43 -12.31
CA GLN A 468 -2.01 -6.83 -11.85
C GLN A 468 -2.70 -6.12 -13.00
N LEU A 469 -4.01 -6.32 -13.11
CA LEU A 469 -4.88 -5.66 -14.07
C LEU A 469 -5.68 -4.56 -13.38
N GLY A 470 -5.85 -3.46 -14.07
CA GLY A 470 -6.61 -2.31 -13.56
C GLY A 470 -6.54 -1.14 -14.51
N ARG A 471 -6.67 0.07 -14.02
CA ARG A 471 -6.57 1.29 -14.80
C ARG A 471 -5.41 2.17 -14.30
N THR A 472 -4.67 2.75 -15.21
CA THR A 472 -3.64 3.77 -14.92
C THR A 472 -4.16 5.19 -15.12
N SER A 473 -5.22 5.35 -15.94
CA SER A 473 -5.83 6.64 -16.21
C SER A 473 -6.70 7.14 -15.05
N THR A 474 -6.68 8.44 -14.82
CA THR A 474 -7.64 9.11 -13.95
C THR A 474 -9.04 9.08 -14.59
N ILE A 475 -10.06 8.91 -13.77
CA ILE A 475 -11.46 9.01 -14.21
C ILE A 475 -11.89 10.48 -14.10
N PRO A 476 -12.34 11.12 -15.19
CA PRO A 476 -12.78 12.50 -15.15
C PRO A 476 -14.01 12.70 -14.24
N ASP A 477 -14.96 11.77 -14.30
CA ASP A 477 -16.16 11.75 -13.45
C ASP A 477 -16.40 10.33 -12.93
N ALA A 478 -16.21 10.15 -11.63
CA ALA A 478 -16.31 8.87 -10.95
C ALA A 478 -17.76 8.32 -10.95
N VAL A 479 -18.77 9.19 -10.84
CA VAL A 479 -20.17 8.80 -10.82
C VAL A 479 -20.63 8.37 -12.22
N GLU A 480 -20.21 9.11 -13.26
CA GLU A 480 -20.49 8.74 -14.64
C GLU A 480 -19.79 7.43 -15.05
N ALA A 481 -18.57 7.23 -14.58
CA ALA A 481 -17.84 5.97 -14.78
C ALA A 481 -18.58 4.78 -14.15
N LEU A 482 -19.11 4.94 -12.94
CA LEU A 482 -19.93 3.92 -12.28
C LEU A 482 -21.20 3.61 -13.08
N LYS A 483 -21.91 4.64 -13.55
CA LYS A 483 -23.14 4.47 -14.38
C LYS A 483 -22.83 3.81 -15.72
N SER A 484 -21.74 4.20 -16.36
CA SER A 484 -21.35 3.63 -17.67
C SER A 484 -20.92 2.18 -17.56
N SER A 485 -20.33 1.77 -16.43
CA SER A 485 -19.94 0.39 -16.14
C SER A 485 -21.12 -0.49 -15.73
N SER A 486 -22.19 0.12 -15.17
CA SER A 486 -23.35 -0.61 -14.66
C SER A 486 -24.29 -1.01 -15.81
N PRO A 487 -24.70 -2.28 -15.90
CA PRO A 487 -25.58 -2.75 -16.97
C PRO A 487 -27.04 -2.25 -16.83
N SER A 488 -27.48 -1.99 -15.61
CA SER A 488 -28.82 -1.46 -15.28
C SER A 488 -28.81 -0.79 -13.91
N ASP A 489 -29.87 -0.08 -13.56
CA ASP A 489 -30.06 0.51 -12.24
C ASP A 489 -30.13 -0.54 -11.12
N SER A 490 -30.50 -1.76 -11.45
CA SER A 490 -30.58 -2.88 -10.51
C SER A 490 -29.27 -3.65 -10.36
N VAL A 491 -28.28 -3.43 -11.23
CA VAL A 491 -26.97 -4.06 -11.16
C VAL A 491 -25.90 -2.98 -11.25
N ILE A 492 -25.28 -2.67 -10.12
CA ILE A 492 -24.19 -1.68 -10.03
C ILE A 492 -22.86 -2.41 -10.18
N CYS A 493 -22.09 -2.03 -11.19
CA CYS A 493 -20.79 -2.59 -11.50
C CYS A 493 -19.68 -1.56 -11.29
N PHE A 494 -18.80 -1.77 -10.32
CA PHE A 494 -17.61 -0.95 -10.16
C PHE A 494 -16.59 -1.27 -11.26
N PRO A 495 -16.03 -0.24 -11.92
CA PRO A 495 -14.98 -0.43 -12.93
C PRO A 495 -13.71 -1.00 -12.29
N PRO A 496 -12.75 -1.50 -13.09
CA PRO A 496 -11.46 -1.95 -12.61
C PRO A 496 -10.78 -0.91 -11.69
N SER A 497 -10.17 -1.38 -10.61
CA SER A 497 -9.51 -0.52 -9.62
C SER A 497 -8.31 0.20 -10.22
N SER A 498 -7.95 1.34 -9.61
CA SER A 498 -6.72 2.06 -9.95
C SER A 498 -5.48 1.23 -9.65
N LEU A 499 -4.48 1.32 -10.52
CA LEU A 499 -3.15 0.73 -10.34
C LEU A 499 -2.18 1.70 -9.64
N ASP A 500 -2.64 2.89 -9.25
CA ASP A 500 -1.84 3.90 -8.55
C ASP A 500 -1.27 3.35 -7.22
N HIS A 501 -0.15 3.91 -6.79
CA HIS A 501 0.47 3.59 -5.50
C HIS A 501 -0.18 4.30 -4.31
N ALA A 502 -0.95 5.35 -4.56
CA ALA A 502 -1.72 6.07 -3.55
C ALA A 502 -3.20 5.67 -3.61
N PHE A 503 -3.85 5.68 -2.46
CA PHE A 503 -5.29 5.46 -2.37
C PHE A 503 -6.05 6.43 -3.28
N ASP A 504 -6.92 5.90 -4.12
CA ASP A 504 -7.72 6.66 -5.07
C ASP A 504 -9.00 7.18 -4.40
N ASP A 505 -9.02 8.47 -4.10
CA ASP A 505 -10.17 9.12 -3.48
C ASP A 505 -11.44 9.13 -4.36
N GLN A 506 -11.31 8.92 -5.67
CA GLN A 506 -12.47 8.82 -6.59
C GLN A 506 -13.35 7.58 -6.28
N LEU A 507 -12.74 6.55 -5.66
CA LEU A 507 -13.50 5.39 -5.19
C LEU A 507 -14.60 5.80 -4.18
N LEU A 508 -14.35 6.82 -3.35
CA LEU A 508 -15.36 7.32 -2.40
C LEU A 508 -16.55 7.98 -3.11
N ASP A 509 -16.31 8.65 -4.23
CA ASP A 509 -17.39 9.24 -5.04
C ASP A 509 -18.23 8.15 -5.70
N MET A 510 -17.60 7.09 -6.21
CA MET A 510 -18.30 5.93 -6.73
C MET A 510 -19.13 5.23 -5.65
N ILE A 511 -18.55 5.02 -4.46
CA ILE A 511 -19.26 4.40 -3.33
C ILE A 511 -20.46 5.27 -2.92
N LYS A 512 -20.30 6.59 -2.87
CA LYS A 512 -21.40 7.51 -2.57
C LYS A 512 -22.48 7.47 -3.66
N GLY A 513 -22.07 7.39 -4.92
CA GLY A 513 -22.99 7.19 -6.05
C GLY A 513 -23.78 5.89 -5.95
N ALA A 514 -23.12 4.78 -5.65
CA ALA A 514 -23.75 3.49 -5.43
C ALA A 514 -24.72 3.53 -4.22
N TRP A 515 -24.30 4.14 -3.11
CA TRP A 515 -25.12 4.31 -1.93
C TRP A 515 -26.39 5.10 -2.21
N LYS A 516 -26.32 6.20 -3.00
CA LYS A 516 -27.50 6.96 -3.44
C LYS A 516 -28.47 6.12 -4.26
N THR A 517 -27.95 5.26 -5.13
CA THR A 517 -28.80 4.32 -5.90
C THR A 517 -29.48 3.29 -4.99
N VAL A 518 -28.77 2.81 -3.95
CA VAL A 518 -29.32 1.85 -2.98
C VAL A 518 -30.42 2.48 -2.11
N MET A 519 -30.20 3.70 -1.63
CA MET A 519 -31.12 4.42 -0.73
C MET A 519 -32.30 5.08 -1.47
N GLY A 520 -32.12 5.41 -2.76
CA GLY A 520 -33.14 6.09 -3.53
C GLY A 520 -33.49 7.46 -2.95
N GLU A 521 -34.79 7.68 -2.72
CA GLU A 521 -35.30 8.95 -2.16
C GLU A 521 -34.91 9.17 -0.69
N ASP A 522 -34.53 8.12 0.04
CA ASP A 522 -34.08 8.17 1.43
C ASP A 522 -32.60 8.57 1.57
N ALA A 523 -31.89 8.85 0.47
CA ALA A 523 -30.48 9.24 0.48
C ALA A 523 -30.28 10.67 0.98
N ILE A 524 -29.86 10.83 2.21
CA ILE A 524 -29.49 12.12 2.83
C ILE A 524 -27.95 12.22 2.85
N ASP A 525 -27.38 13.20 2.15
CA ASP A 525 -25.93 13.32 1.95
C ASP A 525 -25.11 13.37 3.24
N GLU A 526 -25.66 13.95 4.31
CA GLU A 526 -25.05 14.04 5.64
C GLU A 526 -25.00 12.69 6.37
N GLU A 527 -25.84 11.76 5.99
CA GLU A 527 -25.88 10.40 6.57
C GLU A 527 -24.88 9.45 5.91
N PHE A 528 -24.30 9.84 4.76
CA PHE A 528 -23.32 9.01 4.07
C PHE A 528 -22.09 8.75 4.95
N MET A 529 -21.86 7.47 5.30
CA MET A 529 -20.75 7.03 6.16
C MET A 529 -20.71 7.72 7.54
N ASN A 530 -21.86 8.21 8.01
CA ASN A 530 -22.03 8.74 9.35
C ASN A 530 -22.77 7.72 10.21
N PHE A 531 -22.02 6.94 10.99
CA PHE A 531 -22.59 5.87 11.81
C PHE A 531 -22.83 6.35 13.23
N GLU A 532 -23.94 5.90 13.82
CA GLU A 532 -24.20 6.07 15.24
C GLU A 532 -23.14 5.31 16.07
N ASP A 533 -22.80 5.83 17.24
CA ASP A 533 -21.90 5.17 18.15
C ASP A 533 -22.66 4.02 18.85
N ARG A 534 -22.47 2.81 18.33
CA ARG A 534 -23.13 1.61 18.83
C ARG A 534 -22.35 0.90 19.94
N GLU A 535 -21.13 1.35 20.24
CA GLU A 535 -20.25 0.73 21.25
C GLU A 535 -20.40 1.32 22.65
N GLY A 536 -21.31 2.27 22.87
CA GLY A 536 -21.68 2.75 24.21
C GLY A 536 -20.54 3.37 25.03
N ALA A 537 -19.44 3.75 24.38
CA ALA A 537 -18.40 4.54 25.02
C ALA A 537 -18.89 5.99 25.11
N SER A 538 -19.53 6.35 26.20
CA SER A 538 -19.65 7.74 26.62
C SER A 538 -18.23 8.30 26.73
N ASP A 539 -17.91 9.29 25.93
CA ASP A 539 -16.74 10.14 26.15
C ASP A 539 -16.98 10.90 27.48
N GLU A 540 -16.54 10.33 28.62
CA GLU A 540 -16.31 11.02 29.87
C GLU A 540 -14.82 11.30 30.05
#